data_5c3256bd01926437c1b23fbb1637c2e5
#
_entry.id   5c3256bd01926437c1b23fbb1637c2e5
#
_cell.length_a   1.000
_cell.length_b   1.000
_cell.length_c   1.000
_cell.angle_alpha   90.00
_cell.angle_beta   90.00
_cell.angle_gamma   90.00
#
_symmetry.space_group_name_H-M   'P 1'
#
loop_
_entity.id
_entity.type
_entity.pdbx_description
1 polymer ?
#
loop_
_entity_poly.entity_id
_entity_poly.type
_entity_poly.pdbx_seq_one_letter_code
_entity_poly.pdbx_strand_id
1 'polypeptide(L)'
;MTYPKTTLRIALTCVLALGLTGIAQTGGATGSKAAAEAREPACPPPGGGSCYFEYYDSSGLRTIEFDPEVGRCYNTSSAGAVRGTNKTNRRVHLWPASNCSGSATALVDPGFSWNDSSHQYYSFRPIR
;
A
#
# COMPACT_ATOMS: atom_id res chain seq x y z
N MET A 1 0.45 43.12 -24.92
CA MET A 1 0.02 41.78 -25.32
C MET A 1 -1.20 41.41 -24.51
N THR A 2 -2.37 41.46 -25.13
CA THR A 2 -3.69 41.32 -24.48
C THR A 2 -4.21 39.92 -24.75
N TYR A 3 -4.49 39.16 -23.67
CA TYR A 3 -5.12 37.83 -23.75
C TYR A 3 -6.65 37.96 -23.79
N PRO A 4 -7.35 37.26 -24.70
CA PRO A 4 -8.81 37.25 -24.71
C PRO A 4 -9.35 36.29 -23.68
N LYS A 5 -10.30 36.76 -22.83
CA LYS A 5 -11.10 35.98 -21.93
C LYS A 5 -12.21 35.25 -22.70
N THR A 6 -12.13 33.95 -22.83
CA THR A 6 -13.20 33.12 -23.41
C THR A 6 -14.13 32.67 -22.29
N THR A 7 -15.32 33.24 -22.26
CA THR A 7 -16.42 32.84 -21.37
C THR A 7 -17.18 31.67 -22.00
N LEU A 8 -17.05 30.48 -21.43
CA LEU A 8 -17.82 29.30 -21.81
C LEU A 8 -19.16 29.30 -21.04
N ARG A 9 -20.26 29.56 -21.73
CA ARG A 9 -21.63 29.42 -21.20
C ARG A 9 -22.08 27.98 -21.37
N ILE A 10 -22.28 27.28 -20.27
CA ILE A 10 -22.90 25.95 -20.25
C ILE A 10 -24.40 26.13 -20.07
N ALA A 11 -25.16 25.78 -21.10
CA ALA A 11 -26.61 25.76 -21.07
C ALA A 11 -27.09 24.46 -20.37
N LEU A 12 -27.83 24.64 -19.28
CA LEU A 12 -28.46 23.57 -18.51
C LEU A 12 -29.83 23.29 -19.11
N THR A 13 -30.00 22.18 -19.83
CA THR A 13 -31.29 21.72 -20.32
C THR A 13 -31.86 20.70 -19.33
N CYS A 14 -32.87 21.11 -18.55
CA CYS A 14 -33.71 20.22 -17.76
C CYS A 14 -34.75 19.58 -18.67
N VAL A 15 -34.73 18.26 -18.80
CA VAL A 15 -35.83 17.49 -19.37
C VAL A 15 -36.60 16.83 -18.22
N LEU A 16 -37.79 17.34 -17.96
CA LEU A 16 -38.80 16.72 -17.10
C LEU A 16 -39.52 15.66 -17.91
N ALA A 17 -39.35 14.41 -17.57
CA ALA A 17 -40.21 13.32 -18.02
C ALA A 17 -40.97 12.76 -16.81
N LEU A 18 -42.26 13.10 -16.74
CA LEU A 18 -43.25 12.49 -15.87
C LEU A 18 -43.67 11.14 -16.49
N GLY A 19 -43.40 10.06 -15.80
CA GLY A 19 -43.90 8.72 -16.13
C GLY A 19 -44.25 7.99 -14.83
N LEU A 20 -45.56 8.07 -14.47
CA LEU A 20 -46.16 7.21 -13.45
C LEU A 20 -46.39 5.82 -14.06
N THR A 21 -45.78 4.78 -13.52
CA THR A 21 -46.38 3.45 -13.39
C THR A 21 -45.74 2.74 -12.21
N GLY A 22 -46.57 2.44 -11.21
CA GLY A 22 -46.17 1.73 -10.02
C GLY A 22 -45.94 0.24 -10.31
N ILE A 23 -44.85 -0.28 -9.78
CA ILE A 23 -44.72 -1.68 -9.39
C ILE A 23 -43.94 -1.68 -8.08
N ALA A 24 -44.63 -2.08 -7.00
CA ALA A 24 -43.98 -2.36 -5.73
C ALA A 24 -43.07 -3.58 -5.90
N GLN A 25 -41.79 -3.38 -6.06
CA GLN A 25 -40.79 -4.41 -5.85
C GLN A 25 -40.16 -4.18 -4.47
N THR A 26 -40.58 -5.01 -3.54
CA THR A 26 -39.85 -5.29 -2.31
C THR A 26 -38.54 -5.99 -2.68
N GLY A 27 -37.61 -5.25 -3.25
CA GLY A 27 -36.24 -5.69 -3.48
C GLY A 27 -35.42 -5.37 -2.26
N GLY A 28 -35.10 -6.39 -1.45
CA GLY A 28 -34.15 -6.24 -0.34
C GLY A 28 -32.86 -5.65 -0.87
N ALA A 29 -32.47 -4.49 -0.34
CA ALA A 29 -31.15 -3.94 -0.53
C ALA A 29 -30.17 -4.89 0.19
N THR A 30 -29.67 -5.89 -0.53
CA THR A 30 -28.44 -6.58 -0.16
C THR A 30 -27.32 -5.58 -0.37
N GLY A 31 -27.10 -4.75 0.64
CA GLY A 31 -25.88 -3.98 0.75
C GLY A 31 -24.72 -4.98 0.75
N SER A 32 -24.09 -5.18 -0.40
CA SER A 32 -22.77 -5.79 -0.45
C SER A 32 -21.86 -4.89 0.36
N LYS A 33 -21.76 -5.17 1.67
CA LYS A 33 -20.61 -4.78 2.47
C LYS A 33 -19.44 -5.40 1.73
N ALA A 34 -18.68 -4.58 0.99
CA ALA A 34 -17.38 -5.00 0.53
C ALA A 34 -16.64 -5.43 1.80
N ALA A 35 -16.52 -6.74 1.99
CA ALA A 35 -15.71 -7.29 3.06
C ALA A 35 -14.33 -6.72 2.82
N ALA A 36 -13.85 -5.88 3.73
CA ALA A 36 -12.46 -5.48 3.75
C ALA A 36 -11.67 -6.79 3.76
N GLU A 37 -11.03 -7.10 2.64
CA GLU A 37 -10.27 -8.32 2.46
C GLU A 37 -9.23 -8.30 3.56
N ALA A 38 -9.36 -9.18 4.56
CA ALA A 38 -8.44 -9.26 5.67
C ALA A 38 -7.06 -9.56 5.08
N ARG A 39 -6.15 -8.60 5.17
CA ARG A 39 -4.80 -8.77 4.65
C ARG A 39 -4.13 -9.91 5.41
N GLU A 40 -3.59 -10.84 4.64
CA GLU A 40 -2.86 -11.97 5.19
C GLU A 40 -1.62 -11.49 5.94
N PRO A 41 -1.41 -11.87 7.21
CA PRO A 41 -0.20 -11.50 7.93
C PRO A 41 1.03 -12.17 7.31
N ALA A 42 2.14 -11.45 7.27
CA ALA A 42 3.41 -12.01 6.82
C ALA A 42 4.08 -12.87 7.90
N CYS A 43 3.35 -13.24 8.91
CA CYS A 43 3.81 -13.93 10.09
C CYS A 43 2.95 -15.16 10.37
N PRO A 44 3.53 -16.26 10.88
CA PRO A 44 2.75 -17.42 11.31
C PRO A 44 1.82 -17.05 12.48
N PRO A 45 0.77 -17.85 12.75
CA PRO A 45 -0.12 -17.64 13.89
C PRO A 45 0.64 -17.52 15.22
N PRO A 46 0.07 -16.85 16.24
CA PRO A 46 0.71 -16.64 17.54
C PRO A 46 1.20 -17.95 18.15
N GLY A 47 2.48 -18.01 18.49
CA GLY A 47 3.16 -19.19 19.06
C GLY A 47 4.47 -19.56 18.37
N GLY A 48 4.80 -19.00 17.23
CA GLY A 48 5.96 -19.33 16.41
C GLY A 48 7.07 -18.29 16.37
N GLY A 49 7.56 -17.81 17.50
CA GLY A 49 8.71 -16.91 17.55
C GLY A 49 8.43 -15.46 17.14
N SER A 50 9.41 -14.58 17.31
CA SER A 50 9.29 -13.17 16.91
C SER A 50 9.29 -13.04 15.39
N CYS A 51 8.22 -12.48 14.84
CA CYS A 51 8.08 -12.23 13.42
C CYS A 51 8.14 -10.73 13.15
N TYR A 52 9.14 -10.31 12.39
CA TYR A 52 9.37 -8.89 12.12
C TYR A 52 10.25 -8.70 10.89
N PHE A 53 10.20 -7.50 10.35
CA PHE A 53 11.17 -6.99 9.41
C PHE A 53 11.98 -5.89 10.10
N GLU A 54 13.30 -6.06 10.12
CA GLU A 54 14.24 -5.14 10.75
C GLU A 54 15.10 -4.46 9.71
N TYR A 55 15.34 -3.17 9.89
CA TYR A 55 16.29 -2.46 9.04
C TYR A 55 17.06 -1.39 9.83
N TYR A 56 18.19 -1.03 9.28
CA TYR A 56 19.00 0.11 9.69
C TYR A 56 19.05 1.10 8.53
N ASP A 57 18.83 2.35 8.82
CA ASP A 57 18.97 3.40 7.83
C ASP A 57 20.43 3.85 7.65
N SER A 58 20.67 4.77 6.71
CA SER A 58 22.00 5.27 6.41
C SER A 58 22.62 6.08 7.56
N SER A 59 21.84 6.51 8.55
CA SER A 59 22.32 7.13 9.79
C SER A 59 22.68 6.11 10.87
N GLY A 60 22.37 4.82 10.65
CA GLY A 60 22.59 3.74 11.61
C GLY A 60 21.42 3.52 12.58
N LEU A 61 20.31 4.25 12.45
CA LEU A 61 19.13 4.06 13.28
C LEU A 61 18.44 2.74 12.94
N ARG A 62 18.21 1.93 13.96
CA ARG A 62 17.49 0.65 13.85
C ARG A 62 15.99 0.85 13.97
N THR A 63 15.24 0.24 13.06
CA THR A 63 13.77 0.19 13.11
C THR A 63 13.32 -1.26 12.96
N ILE A 64 12.27 -1.63 13.69
CA ILE A 64 11.63 -2.95 13.62
C ILE A 64 10.16 -2.76 13.34
N GLU A 65 9.67 -3.40 12.29
CA GLU A 65 8.25 -3.53 11.98
C GLU A 65 7.78 -4.92 12.39
N PHE A 66 6.95 -4.98 13.43
CA PHE A 66 6.39 -6.22 13.92
C PHE A 66 5.14 -6.61 13.13
N ASP A 67 4.99 -7.90 12.87
CA ASP A 67 3.83 -8.49 12.21
C ASP A 67 3.37 -7.76 10.93
N PRO A 68 4.29 -7.46 9.99
CA PRO A 68 3.91 -6.71 8.80
C PRO A 68 2.92 -7.50 7.94
N GLU A 69 1.94 -6.78 7.37
CA GLU A 69 0.88 -7.35 6.54
C GLU A 69 1.35 -7.58 5.10
N VAL A 70 0.96 -8.71 4.51
CA VAL A 70 1.23 -9.00 3.09
C VAL A 70 0.51 -8.00 2.19
N GLY A 71 1.23 -7.45 1.22
CA GLY A 71 0.69 -6.49 0.26
C GLY A 71 0.59 -5.05 0.77
N ARG A 72 0.80 -4.79 2.07
CA ARG A 72 0.87 -3.44 2.61
C ARG A 72 2.25 -2.84 2.37
N CYS A 73 2.27 -1.58 1.94
CA CYS A 73 3.51 -0.81 1.80
C CYS A 73 3.83 -0.08 3.10
N TYR A 74 5.09 -0.18 3.52
CA TYR A 74 5.65 0.48 4.69
C TYR A 74 6.76 1.42 4.23
N ASN A 75 6.72 2.67 4.67
CA ASN A 75 7.82 3.59 4.44
C ASN A 75 8.89 3.40 5.50
N THR A 76 10.15 3.49 5.08
CA THR A 76 11.30 3.55 5.99
C THR A 76 11.53 4.98 6.48
N SER A 77 12.63 5.23 7.18
CA SER A 77 13.02 6.59 7.56
C SER A 77 13.38 7.44 6.34
N SER A 78 13.40 8.76 6.50
CA SER A 78 13.85 9.69 5.46
C SER A 78 15.32 9.51 5.06
N ALA A 79 16.11 8.83 5.88
CA ALA A 79 17.50 8.48 5.59
C ALA A 79 17.64 7.21 4.73
N GLY A 80 16.54 6.50 4.49
CA GLY A 80 16.49 5.27 3.70
C GLY A 80 17.21 4.09 4.33
N ALA A 81 16.61 2.90 4.23
CA ALA A 81 17.19 1.66 4.75
C ALA A 81 18.36 1.21 3.86
N VAL A 82 19.46 0.75 4.46
CA VAL A 82 20.66 0.27 3.76
C VAL A 82 21.03 -1.16 4.13
N ARG A 83 20.49 -1.70 5.21
CA ARG A 83 20.71 -3.09 5.65
C ARG A 83 19.58 -3.54 6.57
N GLY A 84 19.42 -4.84 6.74
CA GLY A 84 18.39 -5.37 7.63
C GLY A 84 18.29 -6.88 7.62
N THR A 85 17.24 -7.39 8.24
CA THR A 85 16.94 -8.81 8.34
C THR A 85 15.45 -9.06 8.20
N ASN A 86 15.09 -10.02 7.37
CA ASN A 86 13.72 -10.48 7.21
C ASN A 86 13.46 -11.68 8.13
N LYS A 87 12.78 -11.47 9.25
CA LYS A 87 12.32 -12.51 10.19
C LYS A 87 10.84 -12.85 10.01
N THR A 88 10.24 -12.46 8.89
CA THR A 88 8.91 -12.92 8.49
C THR A 88 8.99 -14.25 7.74
N ASN A 89 7.86 -14.86 7.45
CA ASN A 89 7.76 -16.04 6.59
C ASN A 89 7.47 -15.69 5.12
N ARG A 90 7.60 -14.42 4.75
CA ARG A 90 7.31 -13.89 3.41
C ARG A 90 8.52 -13.19 2.83
N ARG A 91 8.61 -13.19 1.51
CA ARG A 91 9.57 -12.34 0.79
C ARG A 91 9.22 -10.87 1.01
N VAL A 92 10.23 -10.04 1.12
CA VAL A 92 10.06 -8.60 1.26
C VAL A 92 10.73 -7.91 0.08
N HIS A 93 9.94 -7.18 -0.70
CA HIS A 93 10.46 -6.29 -1.75
C HIS A 93 10.86 -4.95 -1.15
N LEU A 94 11.93 -4.36 -1.70
CA LEU A 94 12.45 -3.05 -1.32
C LEU A 94 12.38 -2.09 -2.51
N TRP A 95 11.96 -0.85 -2.24
CA TRP A 95 11.85 0.22 -3.25
C TRP A 95 12.78 1.37 -2.96
N PRO A 96 13.46 1.93 -3.99
CA PRO A 96 14.26 3.15 -3.86
C PRO A 96 13.39 4.41 -3.75
N ALA A 97 12.08 4.28 -3.79
CA ALA A 97 11.11 5.37 -3.64
C ALA A 97 10.15 5.08 -2.48
N SER A 98 9.57 6.14 -1.90
CA SER A 98 8.53 6.03 -0.89
C SER A 98 7.23 5.46 -1.47
N ASN A 99 6.36 4.94 -0.59
CA ASN A 99 5.03 4.42 -0.94
C ASN A 99 5.05 3.28 -1.98
N CYS A 100 6.14 2.50 -2.04
CA CYS A 100 6.35 1.42 -3.01
C CYS A 100 6.09 1.86 -4.46
N SER A 101 6.48 3.09 -4.78
CA SER A 101 6.31 3.67 -6.10
C SER A 101 7.35 3.13 -7.08
N GLY A 102 6.93 2.92 -8.33
CA GLY A 102 7.80 2.36 -9.36
C GLY A 102 8.07 0.87 -9.17
N SER A 103 9.25 0.43 -9.57
CA SER A 103 9.68 -0.97 -9.48
C SER A 103 10.50 -1.23 -8.23
N ALA A 104 10.25 -2.36 -7.58
CA ALA A 104 11.15 -2.86 -6.55
C ALA A 104 12.50 -3.23 -7.16
N THR A 105 13.58 -2.88 -6.48
CA THR A 105 14.95 -3.14 -6.98
C THR A 105 15.71 -4.16 -6.15
N ALA A 106 15.18 -4.54 -4.99
CA ALA A 106 15.75 -5.60 -4.18
C ALA A 106 14.66 -6.51 -3.57
N LEU A 107 15.06 -7.71 -3.20
CA LEU A 107 14.24 -8.75 -2.61
C LEU A 107 15.00 -9.40 -1.46
N VAL A 108 14.33 -9.56 -0.31
CA VAL A 108 14.89 -10.24 0.87
C VAL A 108 14.03 -11.47 1.19
N ASP A 109 14.60 -12.65 1.04
CA ASP A 109 13.93 -13.91 1.36
C ASP A 109 13.73 -14.09 2.88
N PRO A 110 12.76 -14.92 3.30
CA PRO A 110 12.54 -15.26 4.70
C PRO A 110 13.80 -15.78 5.39
N GLY A 111 14.13 -15.22 6.55
CA GLY A 111 15.30 -15.62 7.34
C GLY A 111 16.63 -15.01 6.87
N PHE A 112 16.66 -14.29 5.77
CA PHE A 112 17.89 -13.69 5.24
C PHE A 112 18.08 -12.25 5.71
N SER A 113 19.37 -11.89 5.81
CA SER A 113 19.81 -10.50 5.99
C SER A 113 20.29 -9.93 4.65
N TRP A 114 20.24 -8.63 4.54
CA TRP A 114 20.72 -7.89 3.39
C TRP A 114 21.58 -6.70 3.85
N ASN A 115 22.50 -6.29 2.99
CA ASN A 115 23.35 -5.12 3.22
C ASN A 115 23.70 -4.51 1.86
N ASP A 116 23.26 -3.29 1.65
CA ASP A 116 23.50 -2.56 0.41
C ASP A 116 23.74 -1.08 0.75
N SER A 117 24.97 -0.77 1.07
CA SER A 117 25.39 0.61 1.40
C SER A 117 25.43 1.54 0.19
N SER A 118 25.31 1.01 -1.03
CA SER A 118 25.32 1.79 -2.27
C SER A 118 23.93 2.30 -2.68
N HIS A 119 22.87 1.71 -2.14
CA HIS A 119 21.49 2.09 -2.40
C HIS A 119 20.72 2.32 -1.10
N GLN A 120 19.79 3.25 -1.16
CA GLN A 120 18.86 3.54 -0.07
C GLN A 120 17.45 3.12 -0.48
N TYR A 121 16.78 2.39 0.42
CA TYR A 121 15.41 1.93 0.20
C TYR A 121 14.47 2.70 1.10
N TYR A 122 13.49 3.39 0.50
CA TYR A 122 12.56 4.27 1.20
C TYR A 122 11.21 3.62 1.51
N SER A 123 10.97 2.42 0.98
CA SER A 123 9.81 1.63 1.38
C SER A 123 10.04 0.14 1.13
N PHE A 124 9.20 -0.68 1.80
CA PHE A 124 9.19 -2.11 1.64
C PHE A 124 7.77 -2.68 1.69
N ARG A 125 7.60 -3.89 1.17
CA ARG A 125 6.32 -4.60 1.19
C ARG A 125 6.53 -6.10 1.22
N PRO A 126 5.97 -6.82 2.22
CA PRO A 126 5.87 -8.27 2.18
C PRO A 126 4.97 -8.71 1.02
N ILE A 127 5.38 -9.76 0.31
CA ILE A 127 4.66 -10.31 -0.84
C ILE A 127 4.31 -11.78 -0.63
N ARG A 128 3.37 -12.30 -1.42
CA ARG A 128 2.99 -13.73 -1.41
C ARG A 128 4.06 -14.61 -2.01
#